data_4fe4c6fd670f84c9f4758803b9a5c362
#
_entry.id   4fe4c6fd670f84c9f4758803b9a5c362
#
_cell.length_a   1.000
_cell.length_b   1.000
_cell.length_c   1.000
_cell.angle_alpha   90.00
_cell.angle_beta   90.00
_cell.angle_gamma   90.00
#
_symmetry.space_group_name_H-M   'P 1'
#
loop_
_entity.id
_entity.type
_entity.pdbx_description
1 polymer ?
#
loop_
_entity_poly.entity_id
_entity_poly.type
_entity_poly.pdbx_seq_one_letter_code
_entity_poly.pdbx_strand_id
1 'polypeptide(L)'
;MAETDAFPEYLDVDYTAGEGEDPEDYPNIEDKLEKAIEVTRQGLEQYENPVVMWTGGKDSTLTLYFIKEVAEKFDLEVPPAVFIDHFQHFDELHDFVDHWAEEWDLDVVYAQNEDIGNYVEENGLDPGDDIPIEDLSEHNQHHVRNILEYEEDTFPFLLDTYVGNHLLKTVALNDAIEELNVDGILS
;
A
#
# COMPACT_ATOMS: atom_id res chain seq x y z
N MET A 1 -20.58 15.11 21.64
CA MET A 1 -19.53 14.77 20.69
C MET A 1 -19.40 13.26 20.78
N ALA A 2 -19.74 12.52 19.75
CA ALA A 2 -19.58 11.07 19.76
C ALA A 2 -18.11 10.81 19.49
N GLU A 3 -17.42 10.24 20.46
CA GLU A 3 -16.13 9.59 20.23
C GLU A 3 -16.41 8.42 19.27
N THR A 4 -16.01 8.58 18.04
CA THR A 4 -15.95 7.48 17.10
C THR A 4 -14.64 6.77 17.38
N ASP A 5 -14.65 5.70 18.20
CA ASP A 5 -13.61 4.70 18.19
C ASP A 5 -13.66 4.01 16.81
N ALA A 6 -12.97 4.62 15.85
CA ALA A 6 -12.95 4.14 14.48
C ALA A 6 -11.99 2.96 14.30
N PHE A 7 -11.16 2.66 15.32
CA PHE A 7 -10.15 1.60 15.25
C PHE A 7 -10.26 0.63 16.43
N PRO A 8 -9.86 -0.64 16.24
CA PRO A 8 -9.79 -1.61 17.31
C PRO A 8 -8.85 -1.18 18.44
N GLU A 9 -9.17 -1.55 19.72
CA GLU A 9 -8.38 -1.20 20.90
C GLU A 9 -6.89 -1.63 20.86
N TYR A 10 -6.51 -2.56 19.97
CA TYR A 10 -5.13 -3.01 19.83
C TYR A 10 -4.29 -2.11 18.90
N LEU A 11 -4.92 -1.17 18.21
CA LEU A 11 -4.23 -0.16 17.41
C LEU A 11 -4.08 1.11 18.26
N ASP A 12 -2.88 1.32 18.76
CA ASP A 12 -2.50 2.59 19.40
C ASP A 12 -2.22 3.63 18.30
N VAL A 13 -3.30 4.22 17.78
CA VAL A 13 -3.19 5.24 16.74
C VAL A 13 -3.04 6.59 17.41
N ASP A 14 -1.88 7.20 17.25
CA ASP A 14 -1.65 8.59 17.66
C ASP A 14 -2.27 9.53 16.61
N TYR A 15 -3.51 9.93 16.87
CA TYR A 15 -4.22 10.91 16.01
C TYR A 15 -3.66 12.33 16.12
N THR A 16 -2.74 12.58 17.04
CA THR A 16 -2.10 13.87 17.19
C THR A 16 -0.78 13.96 16.44
N ALA A 17 -0.28 12.84 15.92
CA ALA A 17 0.90 12.82 15.09
C ALA A 17 0.67 13.71 13.85
N GLY A 18 1.43 14.79 13.73
CA GLY A 18 1.24 15.82 12.71
C GLY A 18 0.18 16.89 13.01
N GLU A 19 -0.60 16.79 14.09
CA GLU A 19 -1.43 17.90 14.57
C GLU A 19 -0.56 19.04 15.12
N GLY A 20 -0.91 20.26 14.74
CA GLY A 20 -0.16 21.46 15.15
C GLY A 20 0.94 21.88 14.20
N GLU A 21 1.17 21.14 13.11
CA GLU A 21 2.05 21.56 12.03
C GLU A 21 1.26 22.44 11.04
N ASP A 22 1.44 23.76 11.15
CA ASP A 22 0.82 24.70 10.21
C ASP A 22 1.80 24.96 9.06
N PRO A 23 1.40 24.74 7.79
CA PRO A 23 2.23 25.10 6.64
C PRO A 23 2.71 26.54 6.61
N GLU A 24 2.02 27.45 7.32
CA GLU A 24 2.42 28.86 7.47
C GLU A 24 3.62 29.04 8.40
N ASP A 25 3.89 28.08 9.29
CA ASP A 25 5.08 28.07 10.16
C ASP A 25 6.36 27.80 9.37
N TYR A 26 6.22 27.26 8.16
CA TYR A 26 7.31 26.92 7.24
C TYR A 26 7.20 27.71 5.93
N PRO A 27 7.48 29.05 5.96
CA PRO A 27 7.20 29.92 4.82
C PRO A 27 8.13 29.73 3.62
N ASN A 28 9.30 29.16 3.82
CA ASN A 28 10.26 28.87 2.77
C ASN A 28 10.36 27.38 2.46
N ILE A 29 10.89 27.04 1.28
CA ILE A 29 11.10 25.64 0.89
C ILE A 29 12.18 24.96 1.73
N GLU A 30 13.18 25.73 2.17
CA GLU A 30 14.27 25.24 3.03
C GLU A 30 13.72 24.78 4.38
N ASP A 31 12.87 25.57 5.01
CA ASP A 31 12.26 25.22 6.30
C ASP A 31 11.37 23.98 6.18
N LYS A 32 10.59 23.88 5.09
CA LYS A 32 9.77 22.70 4.79
C LYS A 32 10.62 21.45 4.57
N LEU A 33 11.73 21.59 3.86
CA LEU A 33 12.65 20.49 3.61
C LEU A 33 13.32 20.02 4.90
N GLU A 34 13.78 20.94 5.76
CA GLU A 34 14.37 20.61 7.05
C GLU A 34 13.35 19.83 7.92
N LYS A 35 12.10 20.30 7.96
CA LYS A 35 11.06 19.64 8.74
C LYS A 35 10.72 18.26 8.16
N ALA A 36 10.60 18.14 6.83
CA ALA A 36 10.37 16.87 6.17
C ALA A 36 11.49 15.85 6.44
N ILE A 37 12.76 16.29 6.40
CA ILE A 37 13.92 15.46 6.77
C ILE A 37 13.82 14.97 8.22
N GLU A 38 13.46 15.86 9.16
CA GLU A 38 13.31 15.52 10.57
C GLU A 38 12.21 14.46 10.77
N VAL A 39 11.02 14.69 10.21
CA VAL A 39 9.87 13.77 10.34
C VAL A 39 10.17 12.42 9.70
N THR A 40 10.74 12.41 8.49
CA THR A 40 11.12 11.17 7.80
C THR A 40 12.15 10.38 8.61
N ARG A 41 13.17 11.04 9.11
CA ARG A 41 14.17 10.39 9.95
C ARG A 41 13.55 9.80 11.21
N GLN A 42 12.66 10.53 11.89
CA GLN A 42 11.96 10.04 13.08
C GLN A 42 11.13 8.80 12.75
N GLY A 43 10.40 8.82 11.63
CA GLY A 43 9.64 7.64 11.16
C GLY A 43 10.53 6.42 10.91
N LEU A 44 11.69 6.62 10.27
CA LEU A 44 12.65 5.54 10.01
C LEU A 44 13.30 4.99 11.29
N GLU A 45 13.50 5.83 12.30
CA GLU A 45 14.09 5.40 13.58
C GLU A 45 13.07 4.81 14.56
N GLN A 46 11.77 5.07 14.35
CA GLN A 46 10.69 4.67 15.26
C GLN A 46 10.26 3.22 15.05
N TYR A 47 10.22 2.75 13.81
CA TYR A 47 9.68 1.45 13.44
C TYR A 47 10.80 0.44 13.18
N GLU A 48 10.53 -0.85 13.50
CA GLU A 48 11.49 -1.94 13.27
C GLU A 48 11.36 -2.52 11.85
N ASN A 49 10.14 -2.55 11.33
CA ASN A 49 9.80 -3.10 10.00
C ASN A 49 8.92 -2.10 9.22
N PRO A 50 9.39 -0.88 8.94
CA PRO A 50 8.63 0.06 8.14
C PRO A 50 8.61 -0.33 6.67
N VAL A 51 7.56 0.10 5.96
CA VAL A 51 7.47 0.02 4.50
C VAL A 51 7.09 1.37 3.90
N VAL A 52 7.39 1.57 2.63
CA VAL A 52 6.98 2.75 1.87
C VAL A 52 5.91 2.35 0.86
N MET A 53 4.76 3.03 0.87
CA MET A 53 3.74 2.80 -0.16
C MET A 53 4.14 3.48 -1.45
N TRP A 54 4.26 2.69 -2.53
CA TRP A 54 4.63 3.18 -3.85
C TRP A 54 3.60 2.78 -4.91
N THR A 55 2.97 3.75 -5.52
CA THR A 55 1.94 3.53 -6.55
C THR A 55 2.42 3.81 -7.97
N GLY A 56 3.71 4.17 -8.14
CA GLY A 56 4.25 4.66 -9.41
C GLY A 56 3.78 6.07 -9.79
N GLY A 57 2.88 6.68 -9.02
CA GLY A 57 2.44 8.07 -9.21
C GLY A 57 3.53 9.06 -8.79
N LYS A 58 3.46 10.29 -9.32
CA LYS A 58 4.48 11.32 -9.08
C LYS A 58 4.73 11.63 -7.60
N ASP A 59 3.66 11.64 -6.78
CA ASP A 59 3.76 12.02 -5.38
C ASP A 59 4.37 10.89 -4.55
N SER A 60 3.91 9.65 -4.72
CA SER A 60 4.48 8.47 -4.05
C SER A 60 5.93 8.20 -4.49
N THR A 61 6.26 8.47 -5.76
CA THR A 61 7.63 8.35 -6.26
C THR A 61 8.55 9.41 -5.66
N LEU A 62 8.07 10.65 -5.51
CA LEU A 62 8.82 11.70 -4.83
C LEU A 62 9.02 11.36 -3.34
N THR A 63 7.98 10.85 -2.67
CA THR A 63 8.06 10.42 -1.27
C THR A 63 9.08 9.30 -1.10
N LEU A 64 9.03 8.27 -1.93
CA LEU A 64 9.98 7.15 -1.90
C LEU A 64 11.43 7.61 -2.12
N TYR A 65 11.67 8.43 -3.16
CA TYR A 65 12.97 9.01 -3.42
C TYR A 65 13.48 9.83 -2.23
N PHE A 66 12.61 10.64 -1.62
CA PHE A 66 12.95 11.46 -0.47
C PHE A 66 13.31 10.61 0.76
N ILE A 67 12.55 9.55 1.03
CA ILE A 67 12.82 8.61 2.13
C ILE A 67 14.17 7.93 1.91
N LYS A 68 14.46 7.46 0.69
CA LYS A 68 15.74 6.88 0.31
C LYS A 68 16.90 7.85 0.60
N GLU A 69 16.82 9.08 0.10
CA GLU A 69 17.87 10.09 0.30
C GLU A 69 18.10 10.42 1.80
N VAL A 70 17.01 10.44 2.60
CA VAL A 70 17.11 10.65 4.04
C VAL A 70 17.75 9.45 4.72
N ALA A 71 17.33 8.23 4.38
CA ALA A 71 17.91 7.01 4.94
C ALA A 71 19.42 6.94 4.67
N GLU A 72 19.86 7.14 3.43
CA GLU A 72 21.27 7.15 3.05
C GLU A 72 22.05 8.25 3.76
N LYS A 73 21.48 9.45 3.88
CA LYS A 73 22.13 10.59 4.56
C LYS A 73 22.44 10.31 6.02
N PHE A 74 21.58 9.54 6.70
CA PHE A 74 21.70 9.24 8.13
C PHE A 74 22.23 7.83 8.43
N ASP A 75 22.68 7.10 7.40
CA ASP A 75 23.18 5.71 7.52
C ASP A 75 22.13 4.78 8.13
N LEU A 76 20.85 4.96 7.69
CA LEU A 76 19.70 4.14 8.05
C LEU A 76 19.39 3.17 6.90
N GLU A 77 18.69 2.08 7.20
CA GLU A 77 18.20 1.15 6.20
C GLU A 77 17.07 1.78 5.38
N VAL A 78 17.09 1.59 4.05
CA VAL A 78 15.99 2.00 3.17
C VAL A 78 14.88 0.98 3.29
N PRO A 79 13.67 1.37 3.72
CA PRO A 79 12.57 0.42 3.83
C PRO A 79 12.14 -0.16 2.49
N PRO A 80 11.64 -1.41 2.45
CA PRO A 80 11.05 -1.95 1.24
C PRO A 80 9.89 -1.08 0.75
N ALA A 81 9.78 -0.94 -0.57
CA ALA A 81 8.63 -0.31 -1.20
C ALA A 81 7.54 -1.35 -1.47
N VAL A 82 6.30 -1.08 -1.05
CA VAL A 82 5.16 -1.93 -1.35
C VAL A 82 4.38 -1.34 -2.52
N PHE A 83 4.31 -2.08 -3.61
CA PHE A 83 3.51 -1.77 -4.79
C PHE A 83 2.32 -2.73 -4.85
N ILE A 84 1.09 -2.19 -4.78
CA ILE A 84 -0.11 -3.01 -4.92
C ILE A 84 -0.33 -3.30 -6.39
N ASP A 85 -0.13 -4.54 -6.80
CA ASP A 85 -0.40 -4.96 -8.16
C ASP A 85 -1.74 -5.71 -8.22
N HIS A 86 -2.70 -5.04 -8.83
CA HIS A 86 -4.07 -5.52 -9.01
C HIS A 86 -4.33 -6.14 -10.38
N PHE A 87 -3.29 -6.47 -11.14
CA PHE A 87 -3.34 -7.11 -12.48
C PHE A 87 -4.04 -6.29 -13.58
N GLN A 88 -4.36 -5.03 -13.34
CA GLN A 88 -5.04 -4.13 -14.29
C GLN A 88 -4.25 -2.83 -14.51
N HIS A 89 -2.95 -2.86 -14.24
CA HIS A 89 -2.06 -1.76 -14.56
C HIS A 89 -1.70 -1.76 -16.05
N PHE A 90 -1.27 -0.61 -16.53
CA PHE A 90 -0.65 -0.51 -17.86
C PHE A 90 0.77 -1.09 -17.80
N ASP A 91 1.22 -1.72 -18.89
CA ASP A 91 2.57 -2.29 -18.98
C ASP A 91 3.66 -1.25 -18.68
N GLU A 92 3.46 0.00 -19.14
CA GLU A 92 4.39 1.10 -18.91
C GLU A 92 4.55 1.45 -17.41
N LEU A 93 3.55 1.14 -16.57
CA LEU A 93 3.69 1.36 -15.14
C LEU A 93 4.59 0.31 -14.50
N HIS A 94 4.46 -0.95 -14.89
CA HIS A 94 5.37 -2.01 -14.45
C HIS A 94 6.81 -1.70 -14.92
N ASP A 95 7.00 -1.36 -16.18
CA ASP A 95 8.30 -0.94 -16.73
C ASP A 95 8.91 0.23 -15.93
N PHE A 96 8.08 1.18 -15.52
CA PHE A 96 8.50 2.32 -14.70
C PHE A 96 8.93 1.89 -13.30
N VAL A 97 8.13 1.05 -12.63
CA VAL A 97 8.43 0.56 -11.28
C VAL A 97 9.72 -0.27 -11.30
N ASP A 98 9.83 -1.22 -12.21
CA ASP A 98 11.00 -2.10 -12.34
C ASP A 98 12.28 -1.29 -12.65
N HIS A 99 12.19 -0.32 -13.56
CA HIS A 99 13.30 0.54 -13.92
C HIS A 99 13.83 1.33 -12.71
N TRP A 100 12.94 1.98 -11.95
CA TRP A 100 13.38 2.78 -10.81
C TRP A 100 13.75 1.93 -9.59
N ALA A 101 13.17 0.74 -9.44
CA ALA A 101 13.61 -0.23 -8.45
C ALA A 101 15.07 -0.64 -8.69
N GLU A 102 15.44 -0.94 -9.93
CA GLU A 102 16.82 -1.26 -10.31
C GLU A 102 17.77 -0.06 -10.16
N GLU A 103 17.38 1.12 -10.69
CA GLU A 103 18.23 2.33 -10.65
C GLU A 103 18.51 2.83 -9.22
N TRP A 104 17.56 2.64 -8.32
CA TRP A 104 17.69 3.09 -6.92
C TRP A 104 18.07 1.98 -5.94
N ASP A 105 18.31 0.76 -6.42
CA ASP A 105 18.63 -0.42 -5.61
C ASP A 105 17.61 -0.63 -4.48
N LEU A 106 16.30 -0.61 -4.86
CA LEU A 106 15.19 -0.74 -3.93
C LEU A 106 14.72 -2.18 -3.82
N ASP A 107 14.38 -2.60 -2.63
CA ASP A 107 13.58 -3.81 -2.41
C ASP A 107 12.10 -3.48 -2.64
N VAL A 108 11.49 -4.07 -3.67
CA VAL A 108 10.08 -3.85 -4.01
C VAL A 108 9.29 -5.11 -3.78
N VAL A 109 8.28 -5.00 -2.92
CA VAL A 109 7.30 -6.06 -2.66
C VAL A 109 6.04 -5.78 -3.47
N TYR A 110 5.74 -6.68 -4.39
CA TYR A 110 4.49 -6.66 -5.15
C TYR A 110 3.38 -7.31 -4.33
N ALA A 111 2.53 -6.48 -3.73
CA ALA A 111 1.36 -6.95 -3.00
C ALA A 111 0.27 -7.36 -3.99
N GLN A 112 0.06 -8.66 -4.14
CA GLN A 112 -0.87 -9.26 -5.10
C GLN A 112 -1.82 -10.20 -4.37
N ASN A 113 -3.07 -10.31 -4.84
CA ASN A 113 -3.94 -11.41 -4.48
C ASN A 113 -3.66 -12.57 -5.45
N GLU A 114 -2.70 -13.42 -5.09
CA GLU A 114 -2.23 -14.51 -5.97
C GLU A 114 -3.35 -15.49 -6.36
N ASP A 115 -4.32 -15.73 -5.49
CA ASP A 115 -5.46 -16.60 -5.78
C ASP A 115 -6.28 -16.07 -6.98
N ILE A 116 -6.53 -14.76 -7.00
CA ILE A 116 -7.22 -14.13 -8.13
C ILE A 116 -6.30 -14.07 -9.36
N GLY A 117 -5.04 -13.69 -9.17
CA GLY A 117 -4.07 -13.63 -10.27
C GLY A 117 -3.95 -14.96 -11.01
N ASN A 118 -3.78 -16.06 -10.25
CA ASN A 118 -3.72 -17.40 -10.80
C ASN A 118 -5.02 -17.80 -11.53
N TYR A 119 -6.18 -17.50 -10.93
CA TYR A 119 -7.47 -17.81 -11.54
C TYR A 119 -7.66 -17.06 -12.86
N VAL A 120 -7.30 -15.78 -12.90
CA VAL A 120 -7.39 -14.94 -14.12
C VAL A 120 -6.46 -15.47 -15.23
N GLU A 121 -5.21 -15.80 -14.89
CA GLU A 121 -4.23 -16.33 -15.84
C GLU A 121 -4.67 -17.71 -16.40
N GLU A 122 -5.07 -18.63 -15.53
CA GLU A 122 -5.49 -19.98 -15.92
C GLU A 122 -6.73 -19.99 -16.81
N ASN A 123 -7.65 -19.06 -16.62
CA ASN A 123 -8.90 -18.97 -17.36
C ASN A 123 -8.85 -17.96 -18.52
N GLY A 124 -7.76 -17.17 -18.63
CA GLY A 124 -7.58 -16.18 -19.69
C GLY A 124 -8.62 -15.06 -19.62
N LEU A 125 -8.91 -14.57 -18.42
CA LEU A 125 -9.93 -13.55 -18.19
C LEU A 125 -9.41 -12.14 -18.50
N ASP A 126 -10.29 -11.35 -19.08
CA ASP A 126 -10.07 -9.91 -19.30
C ASP A 126 -10.78 -9.09 -18.18
N PRO A 127 -10.34 -7.84 -17.94
CA PRO A 127 -11.04 -6.95 -17.01
C PRO A 127 -12.53 -6.80 -17.35
N GLY A 128 -13.38 -7.13 -16.39
CA GLY A 128 -14.84 -7.14 -16.55
C GLY A 128 -15.47 -8.52 -16.68
N ASP A 129 -14.67 -9.56 -16.88
CA ASP A 129 -15.17 -10.94 -16.84
C ASP A 129 -15.55 -11.35 -15.41
N ASP A 130 -16.53 -12.23 -15.30
CA ASP A 130 -17.02 -12.69 -14.00
C ASP A 130 -16.14 -13.81 -13.43
N ILE A 131 -15.79 -13.65 -12.14
CA ILE A 131 -15.11 -14.67 -11.33
C ILE A 131 -16.13 -15.34 -10.41
N PRO A 132 -16.32 -16.68 -10.45
CA PRO A 132 -17.12 -17.40 -9.49
C PRO A 132 -16.45 -17.40 -8.11
N ILE A 133 -17.22 -17.03 -7.08
CA ILE A 133 -16.68 -16.94 -5.71
C ILE A 133 -16.34 -18.33 -5.16
N GLU A 134 -17.07 -19.36 -5.57
CA GLU A 134 -16.84 -20.75 -5.15
C GLU A 134 -15.48 -21.31 -5.61
N ASP A 135 -14.90 -20.74 -6.66
CA ASP A 135 -13.61 -21.17 -7.21
C ASP A 135 -12.41 -20.52 -6.52
N LEU A 136 -12.65 -19.51 -5.68
CA LEU A 136 -11.60 -18.84 -4.91
C LEU A 136 -11.21 -19.63 -3.66
N SER A 137 -10.06 -19.30 -3.07
CA SER A 137 -9.61 -19.84 -1.78
C SER A 137 -10.61 -19.56 -0.65
N GLU A 138 -10.57 -20.38 0.41
CA GLU A 138 -11.40 -20.17 1.61
C GLU A 138 -11.17 -18.77 2.22
N HIS A 139 -9.96 -18.25 2.13
CA HIS A 139 -9.59 -16.90 2.58
C HIS A 139 -10.40 -15.83 1.81
N ASN A 140 -10.33 -15.84 0.48
CA ASN A 140 -11.06 -14.89 -0.35
C ASN A 140 -12.58 -15.07 -0.25
N GLN A 141 -13.09 -16.31 -0.20
CA GLN A 141 -14.50 -16.58 0.05
C GLN A 141 -14.97 -15.98 1.38
N HIS A 142 -14.17 -16.10 2.45
CA HIS A 142 -14.47 -15.50 3.75
C HIS A 142 -14.58 -13.98 3.64
N HIS A 143 -13.64 -13.33 2.97
CA HIS A 143 -13.70 -11.88 2.75
C HIS A 143 -14.97 -11.45 2.03
N VAL A 144 -15.33 -12.15 0.95
CA VAL A 144 -16.52 -11.83 0.15
C VAL A 144 -17.80 -12.08 0.92
N ARG A 145 -17.93 -13.25 1.58
CA ARG A 145 -19.18 -13.69 2.19
C ARG A 145 -19.40 -13.11 3.60
N ASN A 146 -18.34 -13.07 4.42
CA ASN A 146 -18.47 -12.74 5.83
C ASN A 146 -18.08 -11.28 6.15
N ILE A 147 -17.14 -10.69 5.41
CA ILE A 147 -16.72 -9.32 5.65
C ILE A 147 -17.51 -8.34 4.80
N LEU A 148 -17.67 -8.63 3.49
CA LEU A 148 -18.41 -7.77 2.58
C LEU A 148 -19.93 -8.06 2.56
N GLU A 149 -20.36 -9.18 3.12
CA GLU A 149 -21.76 -9.64 3.10
C GLU A 149 -22.33 -9.69 1.67
N TYR A 150 -21.49 -10.03 0.69
CA TYR A 150 -21.87 -10.07 -0.71
C TYR A 150 -22.55 -11.40 -1.05
N GLU A 151 -23.77 -11.36 -1.63
CA GLU A 151 -24.66 -12.53 -1.79
C GLU A 151 -24.63 -13.15 -3.19
N GLU A 152 -24.15 -12.43 -4.21
CA GLU A 152 -24.08 -12.90 -5.59
C GLU A 152 -23.06 -14.04 -5.76
N ASP A 153 -23.26 -14.93 -6.73
CA ASP A 153 -22.38 -16.08 -6.93
C ASP A 153 -21.07 -15.73 -7.64
N THR A 154 -21.04 -14.61 -8.37
CA THR A 154 -19.90 -14.12 -9.11
C THR A 154 -19.64 -12.64 -8.81
N PHE A 155 -18.45 -12.15 -9.11
CA PHE A 155 -18.16 -10.72 -9.15
C PHE A 155 -17.32 -10.41 -10.39
N PRO A 156 -17.45 -9.21 -10.98
CA PRO A 156 -16.64 -8.84 -12.13
C PRO A 156 -15.19 -8.55 -11.72
N PHE A 157 -14.24 -9.05 -12.51
CA PHE A 157 -12.81 -8.73 -12.35
C PHE A 157 -12.55 -7.27 -12.75
N LEU A 158 -13.00 -6.35 -11.91
CA LEU A 158 -12.86 -4.90 -12.08
C LEU A 158 -12.50 -4.22 -10.78
N LEU A 159 -11.43 -3.42 -10.83
CA LEU A 159 -10.90 -2.70 -9.68
C LEU A 159 -11.88 -1.67 -9.10
N ASP A 160 -12.75 -1.07 -9.92
CA ASP A 160 -13.70 -0.05 -9.49
C ASP A 160 -15.01 -0.62 -8.90
N THR A 161 -15.09 -1.95 -8.75
CA THR A 161 -16.20 -2.61 -8.08
C THR A 161 -15.92 -2.80 -6.58
N TYR A 162 -16.98 -2.97 -5.79
CA TYR A 162 -16.87 -3.14 -4.33
C TYR A 162 -16.03 -4.37 -3.95
N VAL A 163 -16.33 -5.52 -4.55
CA VAL A 163 -15.63 -6.79 -4.29
C VAL A 163 -14.22 -6.75 -4.91
N GLY A 164 -14.11 -6.32 -6.17
CA GLY A 164 -12.83 -6.23 -6.86
C GLY A 164 -11.84 -5.31 -6.14
N ASN A 165 -12.26 -4.12 -5.73
CA ASN A 165 -11.39 -3.22 -4.96
C ASN A 165 -10.92 -3.86 -3.65
N HIS A 166 -11.83 -4.50 -2.92
CA HIS A 166 -11.50 -5.14 -1.65
C HIS A 166 -10.50 -6.28 -1.83
N LEU A 167 -10.76 -7.21 -2.74
CA LEU A 167 -9.90 -8.37 -2.94
C LEU A 167 -8.54 -8.00 -3.58
N LEU A 168 -8.55 -7.14 -4.59
CA LEU A 168 -7.35 -6.79 -5.35
C LEU A 168 -6.44 -5.76 -4.68
N LYS A 169 -6.97 -5.00 -3.70
CA LYS A 169 -6.17 -4.02 -2.97
C LYS A 169 -6.11 -4.29 -1.48
N THR A 170 -7.26 -4.36 -0.81
CA THR A 170 -7.28 -4.43 0.65
C THR A 170 -6.74 -5.76 1.15
N VAL A 171 -7.19 -6.87 0.57
CA VAL A 171 -6.70 -8.21 0.94
C VAL A 171 -5.22 -8.32 0.56
N ALA A 172 -4.84 -7.99 -0.67
CA ALA A 172 -3.47 -8.06 -1.14
C ALA A 172 -2.49 -7.24 -0.25
N LEU A 173 -2.89 -6.03 0.13
CA LEU A 173 -2.07 -5.21 1.03
C LEU A 173 -2.00 -5.79 2.45
N ASN A 174 -3.12 -6.25 3.01
CA ASN A 174 -3.14 -6.83 4.35
C ASN A 174 -2.26 -8.08 4.43
N ASP A 175 -2.35 -8.96 3.43
CA ASP A 175 -1.53 -10.17 3.36
C ASP A 175 -0.02 -9.82 3.31
N ALA A 176 0.35 -8.83 2.50
CA ALA A 176 1.74 -8.34 2.44
C ALA A 176 2.20 -7.71 3.78
N ILE A 177 1.34 -6.93 4.46
CA ILE A 177 1.63 -6.34 5.78
C ILE A 177 1.86 -7.44 6.83
N GLU A 178 1.03 -8.49 6.82
CA GLU A 178 1.17 -9.62 7.75
C GLU A 178 2.44 -10.43 7.47
N GLU A 179 2.73 -10.73 6.20
CA GLU A 179 3.92 -11.51 5.79
C GLU A 179 5.22 -10.79 6.17
N LEU A 180 5.28 -9.50 5.96
CA LEU A 180 6.45 -8.67 6.26
C LEU A 180 6.54 -8.27 7.74
N ASN A 181 5.53 -8.57 8.55
CA ASN A 181 5.41 -8.09 9.94
C ASN A 181 5.57 -6.57 10.05
N VAL A 182 4.91 -5.82 9.17
CA VAL A 182 5.00 -4.36 9.09
C VAL A 182 4.48 -3.72 10.37
N ASP A 183 5.25 -2.80 10.94
CA ASP A 183 4.88 -2.02 12.12
C ASP A 183 4.78 -0.51 11.85
N GLY A 184 5.11 -0.07 10.62
CA GLY A 184 4.99 1.31 10.18
C GLY A 184 4.82 1.45 8.67
N ILE A 185 3.98 2.39 8.24
CA ILE A 185 3.78 2.72 6.82
C ILE A 185 4.17 4.18 6.60
N LEU A 186 5.09 4.40 5.67
CA LEU A 186 5.50 5.72 5.21
C LEU A 186 4.83 6.01 3.85
N SER A 187 4.14 7.16 3.73
CA SER A 187 3.40 7.52 2.51
C SER A 187 3.33 9.03 2.29
#